data_f54dd419595cf2574f8075c12368f399
#
_entry.id   f54dd419595cf2574f8075c12368f399
#
_cell.length_a   1.000
_cell.length_b   1.000
_cell.length_c   1.000
_cell.angle_alpha   90.00
_cell.angle_beta   90.00
_cell.angle_gamma   90.00
#
_symmetry.space_group_name_H-M   'P 1'
#
loop_
_entity.id
_entity.type
_entity.pdbx_description
1 polymer ?
#
loop_
_entity_poly.entity_id
_entity_poly.type
_entity_poly.pdbx_seq_one_letter_code
_entity_poly.pdbx_strand_id
1 'polypeptide(L)'
;MRTPSFPQAAAELILAGPVGPLEVVVDPPKADVTPQPVVAIVCHPLSTEGGTLHNKVVTMAATALRELGLTTVRFNFRSVGGSAGTFDHGTGEQDDLKAVAAWVRAELPQHRLWLVGFSFGAFVSLKAAADLQPEALVSIAPPAGRWDFSGIVPPANWLVIQGEQDEIVDPQAVYDWLEDIQAPHTLVRM
;
A
#
# COMPACT_ATOMS: atom_id res chain seq x y z
N MET A 1 22.20 -3.51 10.64
CA MET A 1 21.79 -4.54 9.66
C MET A 1 22.11 -4.01 8.26
N ARG A 2 22.68 -4.83 7.37
CA ARG A 2 22.97 -4.38 5.99
C ARG A 2 21.65 -4.41 5.19
N THR A 3 21.34 -3.35 4.47
CA THR A 3 20.16 -3.29 3.60
C THR A 3 20.27 -4.36 2.50
N PRO A 4 19.29 -5.25 2.31
CA PRO A 4 19.33 -6.28 1.28
C PRO A 4 19.21 -5.64 -0.11
N SER A 5 19.88 -6.24 -1.11
CA SER A 5 19.66 -5.89 -2.50
C SER A 5 18.26 -6.30 -2.96
N PHE A 6 17.72 -5.58 -3.94
CA PHE A 6 16.40 -5.90 -4.49
C PHE A 6 16.45 -7.24 -5.24
N PRO A 7 15.57 -8.21 -4.89
CA PRO A 7 15.60 -9.54 -5.49
C PRO A 7 15.09 -9.54 -6.93
N GLN A 8 15.69 -10.36 -7.78
CA GLN A 8 15.27 -10.54 -9.18
C GLN A 8 14.20 -11.63 -9.37
N ALA A 9 13.93 -12.40 -8.32
CA ALA A 9 12.91 -13.45 -8.27
C ALA A 9 12.03 -13.26 -7.03
N ALA A 10 10.94 -14.01 -6.93
CA ALA A 10 10.09 -14.01 -5.75
C ALA A 10 10.92 -14.32 -4.50
N ALA A 11 10.80 -13.49 -3.48
CA ALA A 11 11.59 -13.59 -2.26
C ALA A 11 10.86 -13.03 -1.04
N GLU A 12 11.11 -13.67 0.10
CA GLU A 12 10.82 -13.14 1.42
C GLU A 12 12.11 -12.62 2.04
N LEU A 13 12.07 -11.44 2.62
CA LEU A 13 13.25 -10.80 3.19
C LEU A 13 12.91 -9.95 4.40
N ILE A 14 13.92 -9.59 5.15
CA ILE A 14 13.82 -8.66 6.28
C ILE A 14 14.53 -7.37 5.90
N LEU A 15 13.78 -6.28 5.94
CA LEU A 15 14.28 -4.93 5.73
C LEU A 15 14.49 -4.23 7.07
N ALA A 16 15.49 -3.36 7.16
CA ALA A 16 15.63 -2.49 8.31
C ALA A 16 14.56 -1.38 8.24
N GLY A 17 13.65 -1.40 9.20
CA GLY A 17 12.61 -0.39 9.35
C GLY A 17 12.94 0.64 10.44
N PRO A 18 12.05 1.63 10.65
CA PRO A 18 12.29 2.74 11.58
C PRO A 18 12.45 2.30 13.04
N VAL A 19 11.76 1.25 13.46
CA VAL A 19 11.75 0.75 14.84
C VAL A 19 12.27 -0.69 14.96
N GLY A 20 12.88 -1.22 13.91
CA GLY A 20 13.42 -2.57 13.85
C GLY A 20 13.14 -3.25 12.52
N PRO A 21 13.21 -4.60 12.43
CA PRO A 21 12.96 -5.32 11.21
C PRO A 21 11.53 -5.15 10.69
N LEU A 22 11.38 -5.16 9.36
CA LEU A 22 10.11 -5.27 8.64
C LEU A 22 10.15 -6.53 7.76
N GLU A 23 9.12 -7.36 7.84
CA GLU A 23 8.92 -8.48 6.92
C GLU A 23 8.43 -7.97 5.57
N VAL A 24 9.08 -8.38 4.50
CA VAL A 24 8.79 -7.94 3.13
C VAL A 24 8.73 -9.16 2.21
N VAL A 25 7.77 -9.15 1.30
CA VAL A 25 7.64 -10.12 0.21
C VAL A 25 7.70 -9.37 -1.11
N VAL A 26 8.59 -9.79 -1.98
CA VAL A 26 8.73 -9.26 -3.34
C VAL A 26 8.29 -10.33 -4.33
N ASP A 27 7.40 -9.97 -5.23
CA ASP A 27 6.97 -10.83 -6.33
C ASP A 27 7.22 -10.13 -7.67
N PRO A 28 7.96 -10.73 -8.61
CA PRO A 28 8.15 -10.20 -9.96
C PRO A 28 6.84 -10.27 -10.77
N PRO A 29 6.78 -9.60 -11.93
CA PRO A 29 5.68 -9.78 -12.88
C PRO A 29 5.43 -11.25 -13.22
N LYS A 30 4.24 -11.58 -13.72
CA LYS A 30 3.97 -12.93 -14.25
C LYS A 30 4.88 -13.22 -15.44
N ALA A 31 5.28 -14.48 -15.60
CA ALA A 31 6.29 -14.90 -16.57
C ALA A 31 5.91 -14.66 -18.05
N ASP A 32 4.60 -14.60 -18.32
CA ASP A 32 4.02 -14.44 -19.64
C ASP A 32 3.67 -12.98 -19.99
N VAL A 33 4.04 -12.03 -19.13
CA VAL A 33 3.72 -10.61 -19.28
C VAL A 33 4.99 -9.79 -19.46
N THR A 34 4.93 -8.76 -20.31
CA THR A 34 6.05 -7.82 -20.48
C THR A 34 6.25 -6.99 -19.22
N PRO A 35 7.43 -7.06 -18.57
CA PRO A 35 7.71 -6.28 -17.36
C PRO A 35 7.62 -4.77 -17.61
N GLN A 36 6.99 -4.06 -16.71
CA GLN A 36 6.94 -2.60 -16.68
C GLN A 36 7.95 -2.05 -15.67
N PRO A 37 8.56 -0.88 -15.93
CA PRO A 37 9.45 -0.25 -14.95
C PRO A 37 8.65 0.42 -13.83
N VAL A 38 7.84 -0.37 -13.13
CA VAL A 38 6.95 0.06 -12.04
C VAL A 38 7.04 -0.92 -10.90
N VAL A 39 7.19 -0.39 -9.69
CA VAL A 39 7.05 -1.15 -8.45
C VAL A 39 5.81 -0.67 -7.70
N ALA A 40 4.92 -1.58 -7.36
CA ALA A 40 3.75 -1.31 -6.54
C ALA A 40 3.98 -1.82 -5.11
N ILE A 41 3.91 -0.92 -4.11
CA ILE A 41 3.91 -1.30 -2.70
C ILE A 41 2.47 -1.47 -2.26
N VAL A 42 2.13 -2.64 -1.70
CA VAL A 42 0.78 -3.01 -1.30
C VAL A 42 0.69 -3.09 0.22
N CYS A 43 -0.16 -2.23 0.81
CA CYS A 43 -0.35 -2.06 2.23
C CYS A 43 -1.58 -2.83 2.73
N HIS A 44 -1.40 -3.61 3.80
CA HIS A 44 -2.43 -4.48 4.36
C HIS A 44 -3.43 -3.73 5.28
N PRO A 45 -4.60 -4.35 5.58
CA PRO A 45 -5.60 -3.75 6.46
C PRO A 45 -5.16 -3.72 7.92
N LEU A 46 -6.03 -3.28 8.82
CA LEU A 46 -5.73 -3.01 10.22
C LEU A 46 -5.11 -4.22 10.94
N SER A 47 -3.90 -4.04 11.45
CA SER A 47 -3.12 -5.07 12.13
C SER A 47 -3.80 -5.63 13.38
N THR A 48 -4.48 -4.76 14.14
CA THR A 48 -5.22 -5.15 15.36
C THR A 48 -6.48 -5.98 15.07
N GLU A 49 -6.91 -6.03 13.81
CA GLU A 49 -8.03 -6.86 13.32
C GLU A 49 -7.54 -8.02 12.43
N GLY A 50 -6.29 -8.45 12.59
CA GLY A 50 -5.71 -9.58 11.87
C GLY A 50 -5.18 -9.27 10.47
N GLY A 51 -4.98 -7.99 10.15
CA GLY A 51 -4.38 -7.56 8.89
C GLY A 51 -2.92 -8.02 8.78
N THR A 52 -2.56 -8.59 7.64
CA THR A 52 -1.20 -9.01 7.31
C THR A 52 -0.94 -8.89 5.80
N LEU A 53 0.32 -8.97 5.39
CA LEU A 53 0.71 -9.03 3.98
C LEU A 53 0.14 -10.24 3.21
N HIS A 54 -0.41 -11.23 3.92
CA HIS A 54 -1.10 -12.41 3.36
C HIS A 54 -2.62 -12.25 3.27
N ASN A 55 -3.18 -11.12 3.68
CA ASN A 55 -4.61 -10.86 3.55
C ASN A 55 -5.08 -11.12 2.10
N LYS A 56 -6.28 -11.72 1.95
CA LYS A 56 -6.80 -12.14 0.64
C LYS A 56 -6.88 -10.98 -0.36
N VAL A 57 -7.38 -9.81 0.05
CA VAL A 57 -7.49 -8.64 -0.84
C VAL A 57 -6.11 -8.13 -1.25
N VAL A 58 -5.16 -8.10 -0.31
CA VAL A 58 -3.76 -7.71 -0.56
C VAL A 58 -3.09 -8.62 -1.58
N THR A 59 -3.24 -9.93 -1.43
CA THR A 59 -2.66 -10.91 -2.36
C THR A 59 -3.35 -10.91 -3.73
N MET A 60 -4.68 -10.68 -3.77
CA MET A 60 -5.41 -10.51 -5.03
C MET A 60 -4.97 -9.24 -5.78
N ALA A 61 -4.84 -8.11 -5.08
CA ALA A 61 -4.35 -6.87 -5.66
C ALA A 61 -2.93 -7.04 -6.22
N ALA A 62 -2.03 -7.65 -5.44
CA ALA A 62 -0.68 -7.96 -5.90
C ALA A 62 -0.67 -8.87 -7.15
N THR A 63 -1.56 -9.88 -7.19
CA THR A 63 -1.68 -10.76 -8.36
C THR A 63 -2.13 -9.98 -9.59
N ALA A 64 -3.16 -9.16 -9.49
CA ALA A 64 -3.65 -8.32 -10.60
C ALA A 64 -2.57 -7.38 -11.13
N LEU A 65 -1.82 -6.73 -10.26
CA LEU A 65 -0.71 -5.85 -10.64
C LEU A 65 0.40 -6.60 -11.37
N ARG A 66 0.73 -7.82 -10.94
CA ARG A 66 1.73 -8.67 -11.60
C ARG A 66 1.26 -9.13 -12.99
N GLU A 67 -0.03 -9.33 -13.18
CA GLU A 67 -0.67 -9.60 -14.49
C GLU A 67 -0.60 -8.39 -15.43
N LEU A 68 -0.45 -7.18 -14.88
CA LEU A 68 -0.19 -5.96 -15.65
C LEU A 68 1.32 -5.70 -15.89
N GLY A 69 2.19 -6.61 -15.46
CA GLY A 69 3.63 -6.51 -15.65
C GLY A 69 4.37 -5.74 -14.55
N LEU A 70 3.74 -5.45 -13.43
CA LEU A 70 4.38 -4.73 -12.33
C LEU A 70 5.09 -5.70 -11.37
N THR A 71 6.21 -5.26 -10.81
CA THR A 71 6.78 -5.87 -9.61
C THR A 71 5.99 -5.40 -8.39
N THR A 72 5.66 -6.31 -7.48
CA THR A 72 4.93 -5.97 -6.25
C THR A 72 5.78 -6.20 -5.00
N VAL A 73 5.64 -5.30 -4.04
CA VAL A 73 6.25 -5.37 -2.71
C VAL A 73 5.12 -5.34 -1.70
N ARG A 74 4.93 -6.42 -0.96
CA ARG A 74 4.02 -6.49 0.20
C ARG A 74 4.86 -6.52 1.46
N PHE A 75 4.41 -5.92 2.53
CA PHE A 75 5.14 -5.93 3.79
C PHE A 75 4.18 -5.95 4.98
N ASN A 76 4.64 -6.42 6.11
CA ASN A 76 3.93 -6.31 7.36
C ASN A 76 4.28 -4.99 8.03
N PHE A 77 3.26 -4.19 8.35
CA PHE A 77 3.43 -3.04 9.23
C PHE A 77 3.97 -3.47 10.59
N ARG A 78 4.51 -2.51 11.34
CA ARG A 78 4.92 -2.72 12.73
C ARG A 78 3.87 -3.50 13.52
N SER A 79 4.28 -4.25 14.52
CA SER A 79 3.44 -5.13 15.36
C SER A 79 2.88 -6.38 14.68
N VAL A 80 3.17 -6.65 13.41
CA VAL A 80 2.63 -7.80 12.66
C VAL A 80 3.75 -8.77 12.31
N GLY A 81 3.54 -10.06 12.61
CA GLY A 81 4.49 -11.12 12.28
C GLY A 81 5.88 -10.85 12.86
N GLY A 82 6.92 -10.90 12.04
CA GLY A 82 8.30 -10.58 12.42
C GLY A 82 8.63 -9.09 12.31
N SER A 83 7.69 -8.21 11.95
CA SER A 83 7.89 -6.76 11.93
C SER A 83 7.89 -6.20 13.36
N ALA A 84 8.94 -5.46 13.72
CA ALA A 84 9.12 -4.91 15.05
C ALA A 84 8.21 -3.70 15.32
N GLY A 85 8.11 -3.34 16.60
CA GLY A 85 7.38 -2.17 17.07
C GLY A 85 5.97 -2.49 17.54
N THR A 86 5.20 -1.43 17.82
CA THR A 86 3.82 -1.50 18.28
C THR A 86 2.93 -0.68 17.34
N PHE A 87 1.67 -1.05 17.24
CA PHE A 87 0.68 -0.31 16.47
C PHE A 87 0.62 1.16 16.91
N ASP A 88 0.71 2.10 15.95
CA ASP A 88 0.83 3.54 16.20
C ASP A 88 -0.23 4.37 15.43
N HIS A 89 -1.42 3.82 15.31
CA HIS A 89 -2.61 4.49 14.76
C HIS A 89 -2.42 5.16 13.40
N GLY A 90 -1.51 4.64 12.58
CA GLY A 90 -1.23 5.12 11.23
C GLY A 90 -0.03 6.08 11.13
N THR A 91 0.46 6.66 12.23
CA THR A 91 1.63 7.54 12.20
C THR A 91 2.90 6.76 11.95
N GLY A 92 3.20 5.80 12.80
CA GLY A 92 4.37 4.95 12.64
C GLY A 92 4.28 4.04 11.41
N GLU A 93 3.08 3.58 11.05
CA GLU A 93 2.88 2.78 9.85
C GLU A 93 3.19 3.56 8.57
N GLN A 94 3.01 4.89 8.55
CA GLN A 94 3.51 5.73 7.46
C GLN A 94 5.04 5.70 7.38
N ASP A 95 5.73 5.73 8.51
CA ASP A 95 7.20 5.65 8.53
C ASP A 95 7.70 4.29 8.05
N ASP A 96 6.99 3.20 8.38
CA ASP A 96 7.28 1.86 7.84
C ASP A 96 7.15 1.85 6.31
N LEU A 97 6.06 2.39 5.77
CA LEU A 97 5.83 2.51 4.33
C LEU A 97 6.93 3.38 3.67
N LYS A 98 7.30 4.50 4.29
CA LYS A 98 8.38 5.37 3.78
C LYS A 98 9.72 4.65 3.75
N ALA A 99 10.03 3.82 4.74
CA ALA A 99 11.25 3.01 4.76
C ALA A 99 11.29 1.99 3.61
N VAL A 100 10.18 1.29 3.36
CA VAL A 100 10.05 0.37 2.22
C VAL A 100 10.19 1.11 0.89
N ALA A 101 9.53 2.25 0.74
CA ALA A 101 9.60 3.08 -0.48
C ALA A 101 11.02 3.64 -0.72
N ALA A 102 11.71 4.05 0.33
CA ALA A 102 13.10 4.52 0.24
C ALA A 102 14.04 3.41 -0.23
N TRP A 103 13.85 2.18 0.29
CA TRP A 103 14.61 1.02 -0.18
C TRP A 103 14.33 0.71 -1.66
N VAL A 104 13.06 0.68 -2.08
CA VAL A 104 12.70 0.45 -3.48
C VAL A 104 13.35 1.49 -4.39
N ARG A 105 13.30 2.77 -4.03
CA ARG A 105 13.89 3.86 -4.83
C ARG A 105 15.42 3.80 -4.90
N ALA A 106 16.07 3.39 -3.81
CA ALA A 106 17.52 3.24 -3.77
C ALA A 106 18.01 2.10 -4.68
N GLU A 107 17.30 0.97 -4.66
CA GLU A 107 17.67 -0.23 -5.41
C GLU A 107 17.19 -0.18 -6.87
N LEU A 108 16.07 0.50 -7.15
CA LEU A 108 15.45 0.59 -8.46
C LEU A 108 15.16 2.06 -8.86
N PRO A 109 16.17 2.92 -8.99
CA PRO A 109 15.98 4.35 -9.18
C PRO A 109 15.28 4.74 -10.49
N GLN A 110 15.22 3.84 -11.46
CA GLN A 110 14.55 4.06 -12.75
C GLN A 110 13.08 3.57 -12.77
N HIS A 111 12.61 2.95 -11.67
CA HIS A 111 11.24 2.47 -11.59
C HIS A 111 10.32 3.52 -10.98
N ARG A 112 9.12 3.61 -11.53
CA ARG A 112 8.04 4.44 -10.99
C ARG A 112 7.43 3.74 -9.79
N LEU A 113 7.00 4.50 -8.81
CA LEU A 113 6.38 3.99 -7.60
C LEU A 113 4.86 4.10 -7.69
N TRP A 114 4.17 3.00 -7.47
CA TRP A 114 2.74 2.97 -7.19
C TRP A 114 2.50 2.57 -5.75
N LEU A 115 1.47 3.14 -5.14
CA LEU A 115 0.99 2.72 -3.82
C LEU A 115 -0.38 2.07 -3.97
N VAL A 116 -0.60 0.98 -3.26
CA VAL A 116 -1.88 0.28 -3.20
C VAL A 116 -2.19 -0.01 -1.74
N GLY A 117 -3.37 0.31 -1.28
CA GLY A 117 -3.75 0.05 0.10
C GLY A 117 -5.17 -0.51 0.21
N PHE A 118 -5.34 -1.45 1.13
CA PHE A 118 -6.65 -1.98 1.51
C PHE A 118 -7.03 -1.52 2.90
N SER A 119 -8.22 -0.93 3.05
CA SER A 119 -8.78 -0.47 4.33
C SER A 119 -7.78 0.46 5.07
N PHE A 120 -7.31 0.11 6.25
CA PHE A 120 -6.29 0.85 6.98
C PHE A 120 -5.02 1.10 6.13
N GLY A 121 -4.60 0.14 5.31
CA GLY A 121 -3.50 0.33 4.36
C GLY A 121 -3.79 1.42 3.32
N ALA A 122 -5.06 1.61 2.92
CA ALA A 122 -5.45 2.73 2.07
C ALA A 122 -5.32 4.08 2.80
N PHE A 123 -5.72 4.14 4.07
CA PHE A 123 -5.51 5.32 4.91
C PHE A 123 -4.03 5.68 5.05
N VAL A 124 -3.19 4.72 5.41
CA VAL A 124 -1.73 4.94 5.57
C VAL A 124 -1.09 5.41 4.26
N SER A 125 -1.40 4.76 3.13
CA SER A 125 -0.85 5.13 1.83
C SER A 125 -1.32 6.51 1.35
N LEU A 126 -2.58 6.88 1.61
CA LEU A 126 -3.12 8.21 1.32
C LEU A 126 -2.42 9.29 2.16
N LYS A 127 -2.23 9.07 3.47
CA LYS A 127 -1.51 10.00 4.35
C LYS A 127 -0.05 10.20 3.93
N ALA A 128 0.62 9.15 3.47
CA ALA A 128 2.02 9.20 3.04
C ALA A 128 2.20 9.70 1.59
N ALA A 129 1.12 9.83 0.81
CA ALA A 129 1.21 10.13 -0.62
C ALA A 129 1.88 11.47 -0.93
N ALA A 130 1.62 12.51 -0.15
CA ALA A 130 2.24 13.82 -0.35
C ALA A 130 3.77 13.78 -0.19
N ASP A 131 4.28 13.01 0.78
CA ASP A 131 5.72 12.84 1.01
C ASP A 131 6.35 11.90 -0.02
N LEU A 132 5.63 10.83 -0.38
CA LEU A 132 6.15 9.80 -1.26
C LEU A 132 5.99 10.13 -2.75
N GLN A 133 5.07 11.01 -3.13
CA GLN A 133 4.82 11.39 -4.52
C GLN A 133 4.76 10.17 -5.47
N PRO A 134 3.87 9.19 -5.23
CA PRO A 134 3.70 8.07 -6.12
C PRO A 134 3.16 8.54 -7.47
N GLU A 135 3.49 7.82 -8.56
CA GLU A 135 2.88 8.09 -9.86
C GLU A 135 1.39 7.76 -9.90
N ALA A 136 1.01 6.70 -9.18
CA ALA A 136 -0.39 6.30 -9.04
C ALA A 136 -0.66 5.74 -7.63
N LEU A 137 -1.92 5.83 -7.23
CA LEU A 137 -2.42 5.32 -5.96
C LEU A 137 -3.72 4.56 -6.19
N VAL A 138 -3.84 3.39 -5.56
CA VAL A 138 -5.07 2.60 -5.54
C VAL A 138 -5.53 2.46 -4.09
N SER A 139 -6.72 2.95 -3.80
CA SER A 139 -7.36 2.85 -2.48
C SER A 139 -8.52 1.87 -2.55
N ILE A 140 -8.41 0.73 -1.88
CA ILE A 140 -9.45 -0.29 -1.81
C ILE A 140 -10.13 -0.17 -0.45
N ALA A 141 -11.43 0.11 -0.45
CA ALA A 141 -12.24 0.34 0.74
C ALA A 141 -11.57 1.31 1.75
N PRO A 142 -11.24 2.55 1.34
CA PRO A 142 -10.61 3.51 2.24
C PRO A 142 -11.54 3.83 3.40
N PRO A 143 -11.11 3.71 4.68
CA PRO A 143 -12.02 3.77 5.83
C PRO A 143 -12.35 5.21 6.24
N ALA A 144 -12.87 6.02 5.30
CA ALA A 144 -13.37 7.36 5.57
C ALA A 144 -14.47 7.30 6.66
N GLY A 145 -14.49 8.30 7.54
CA GLY A 145 -15.38 8.33 8.70
C GLY A 145 -14.89 7.52 9.91
N ARG A 146 -13.91 6.62 9.75
CA ARG A 146 -13.29 5.85 10.87
C ARG A 146 -11.94 6.40 11.32
N TRP A 147 -11.26 7.12 10.43
CA TRP A 147 -9.93 7.71 10.63
C TRP A 147 -9.92 9.16 10.21
N ASP A 148 -8.97 9.94 10.69
CA ASP A 148 -8.80 11.33 10.28
C ASP A 148 -8.19 11.44 8.88
N PHE A 149 -9.05 11.68 7.90
CA PHE A 149 -8.71 11.88 6.49
C PHE A 149 -8.38 13.33 6.13
N SER A 150 -8.28 14.23 7.12
CA SER A 150 -7.89 15.62 6.88
C SER A 150 -6.47 15.74 6.33
N GLY A 151 -6.23 16.73 5.49
CA GLY A 151 -4.91 17.03 4.94
C GLY A 151 -4.37 16.00 3.95
N ILE A 152 -5.19 15.04 3.48
CA ILE A 152 -4.80 14.10 2.44
C ILE A 152 -4.71 14.83 1.09
N VAL A 153 -3.60 14.62 0.38
CA VAL A 153 -3.37 15.13 -0.98
C VAL A 153 -3.00 13.94 -1.87
N PRO A 154 -3.98 13.31 -2.52
CA PRO A 154 -3.71 12.18 -3.40
C PRO A 154 -3.01 12.62 -4.70
N PRO A 155 -2.29 11.70 -5.38
CA PRO A 155 -1.71 12.00 -6.69
C PRO A 155 -2.81 12.15 -7.75
N ALA A 156 -2.46 12.74 -8.90
CA ALA A 156 -3.42 12.94 -10.01
C ALA A 156 -3.99 11.62 -10.57
N ASN A 157 -3.20 10.54 -10.53
CA ASN A 157 -3.63 9.20 -10.93
C ASN A 157 -4.10 8.40 -9.70
N TRP A 158 -5.33 8.58 -9.33
CA TRP A 158 -5.90 7.94 -8.14
C TRP A 158 -7.15 7.12 -8.49
N LEU A 159 -7.10 5.82 -8.16
CA LEU A 159 -8.21 4.88 -8.29
C LEU A 159 -8.75 4.55 -6.90
N VAL A 160 -10.05 4.65 -6.74
CA VAL A 160 -10.78 4.22 -5.53
C VAL A 160 -11.69 3.07 -5.91
N ILE A 161 -11.64 1.98 -5.14
CA ILE A 161 -12.50 0.81 -5.30
C ILE A 161 -13.29 0.64 -4.00
N GLN A 162 -14.63 0.71 -4.09
CA GLN A 162 -15.53 0.58 -2.93
C GLN A 162 -16.64 -0.41 -3.19
N GLY A 163 -16.78 -1.37 -2.28
CA GLY A 163 -17.93 -2.29 -2.27
C GLY A 163 -19.21 -1.55 -1.83
N GLU A 164 -20.29 -1.64 -2.60
CA GLU A 164 -21.57 -1.01 -2.25
C GLU A 164 -22.27 -1.68 -1.06
N GLN A 165 -21.89 -2.92 -0.76
CA GLN A 165 -22.40 -3.72 0.35
C GLN A 165 -21.32 -3.99 1.40
N ASP A 166 -20.36 -3.08 1.56
CA ASP A 166 -19.31 -3.19 2.57
C ASP A 166 -19.93 -2.95 3.96
N GLU A 167 -19.89 -3.97 4.82
CA GLU A 167 -20.44 -3.90 6.17
C GLU A 167 -19.46 -3.31 7.20
N ILE A 168 -18.19 -3.11 6.82
CA ILE A 168 -17.11 -2.65 7.70
C ILE A 168 -16.80 -1.18 7.45
N VAL A 169 -16.66 -0.82 6.19
CA VAL A 169 -16.44 0.57 5.74
C VAL A 169 -17.74 1.07 5.12
N ASP A 170 -18.37 2.05 5.75
CA ASP A 170 -19.60 2.64 5.23
C ASP A 170 -19.35 3.26 3.84
N PRO A 171 -19.97 2.71 2.78
CA PRO A 171 -19.77 3.23 1.42
C PRO A 171 -20.18 4.70 1.27
N GLN A 172 -21.22 5.13 2.00
CA GLN A 172 -21.68 6.52 1.91
C GLN A 172 -20.64 7.49 2.49
N ALA A 173 -20.00 7.14 3.60
CA ALA A 173 -18.92 7.95 4.17
C ALA A 173 -17.74 8.11 3.20
N VAL A 174 -17.44 7.07 2.39
CA VAL A 174 -16.41 7.15 1.34
C VAL A 174 -16.84 8.10 0.23
N TYR A 175 -18.08 8.01 -0.23
CA TYR A 175 -18.59 8.86 -1.32
C TYR A 175 -18.64 10.33 -0.89
N ASP A 176 -19.14 10.62 0.30
CA ASP A 176 -19.20 11.99 0.85
C ASP A 176 -17.78 12.58 0.97
N TRP A 177 -16.83 11.80 1.46
CA TRP A 177 -15.43 12.24 1.54
C TRP A 177 -14.82 12.50 0.15
N LEU A 178 -15.12 11.67 -0.86
CA LEU A 178 -14.63 11.86 -2.22
C LEU A 178 -15.19 13.13 -2.87
N GLU A 179 -16.43 13.50 -2.55
CA GLU A 179 -17.03 14.77 -2.98
C GLU A 179 -16.34 15.97 -2.31
N ASP A 180 -16.03 15.85 -1.01
CA ASP A 180 -15.41 16.93 -0.22
C ASP A 180 -13.95 17.19 -0.61
N ILE A 181 -13.17 16.16 -0.90
CA ILE A 181 -11.73 16.29 -1.18
C ILE A 181 -11.44 17.01 -2.52
N GLN A 182 -12.39 17.00 -3.46
CA GLN A 182 -12.28 17.62 -4.78
C GLN A 182 -11.01 17.26 -5.57
N ALA A 183 -10.38 16.13 -5.26
CA ALA A 183 -9.21 15.62 -5.97
C ALA A 183 -9.63 14.77 -7.19
N PRO A 184 -8.90 14.84 -8.32
CA PRO A 184 -9.17 13.98 -9.45
C PRO A 184 -9.04 12.51 -9.03
N HIS A 185 -10.05 11.70 -9.35
CA HIS A 185 -10.06 10.27 -9.07
C HIS A 185 -10.95 9.50 -10.03
N THR A 186 -10.71 8.19 -10.12
CA THR A 186 -11.65 7.24 -10.72
C THR A 186 -12.27 6.42 -9.60
N LEU A 187 -13.59 6.37 -9.52
CA LEU A 187 -14.31 5.54 -8.54
C LEU A 187 -14.91 4.33 -9.24
N VAL A 188 -14.55 3.14 -8.73
CA VAL A 188 -15.18 1.86 -9.11
C VAL A 188 -16.03 1.39 -7.93
N ARG A 189 -17.33 1.27 -8.16
CA ARG A 189 -18.29 0.67 -7.20
C ARG A 189 -18.50 -0.80 -7.55
N MET A 190 -18.53 -1.67 -6.55
CA MET A 190 -18.62 -3.12 -6.74
C MET A 190 -19.76 -3.73 -5.94
#